data_cd02fcab7fefba9e5770622709915ca0
#
_entry.id   cd02fcab7fefba9e5770622709915ca0
#
_cell.length_a   1.000
_cell.length_b   1.000
_cell.length_c   1.000
_cell.angle_alpha   90.00
_cell.angle_beta   90.00
_cell.angle_gamma   90.00
#
_symmetry.space_group_name_H-M   'P 1'
#
loop_
_entity.id
_entity.type
_entity.pdbx_description
1 polymer ?
#
loop_
_entity_poly.entity_id
_entity_poly.type
_entity_poly.pdbx_seq_one_letter_code
_entity_poly.pdbx_strand_id
1 'polypeptide(L)'
;MADETVAVGLADASVSKTMPDGFLWGGAIAANQAEGAHLEGGKGLSIADVQTPGAYRVPREIHMECREGVYYPNHTGIDFYHRYHGDVELFAEMGFKCFRTSIDWARIFPNGDEEEP
;
A
#
# COMPACT_ATOMS: atom_id res chain seq x y z
N MET A 1 55.73 32.40 23.43
CA MET A 1 55.18 31.30 22.63
C MET A 1 53.69 31.45 22.70
N ALA A 2 53.12 31.89 21.61
CA ALA A 2 51.66 32.12 21.50
C ALA A 2 50.97 30.80 21.14
N ASP A 3 49.99 30.44 21.94
CA ASP A 3 49.09 29.32 21.69
C ASP A 3 47.98 29.80 20.74
N GLU A 4 48.06 29.38 19.47
CA GLU A 4 47.01 29.61 18.50
C GLU A 4 45.94 28.55 18.66
N THR A 5 44.95 28.86 19.46
CA THR A 5 43.71 28.07 19.51
C THR A 5 42.92 28.28 18.24
N VAL A 6 43.03 27.34 17.31
CA VAL A 6 42.18 27.31 16.12
C VAL A 6 40.76 27.01 16.55
N ALA A 7 39.90 28.01 16.59
CA ALA A 7 38.48 27.85 16.73
C ALA A 7 37.91 27.28 15.41
N VAL A 8 37.65 25.98 15.39
CA VAL A 8 36.87 25.36 14.34
C VAL A 8 35.44 25.85 14.49
N GLY A 9 35.08 26.83 13.70
CA GLY A 9 33.72 27.29 13.57
C GLY A 9 32.85 26.15 12.99
N LEU A 10 32.09 25.51 13.86
CA LEU A 10 30.98 24.67 13.41
C LEU A 10 29.96 25.60 12.72
N ALA A 11 30.03 25.64 11.41
CA ALA A 11 28.97 26.24 10.62
C ALA A 11 27.67 25.49 10.99
N ASP A 12 26.81 26.19 11.69
CA ASP A 12 25.44 25.76 11.93
C ASP A 12 24.72 25.68 10.55
N ALA A 13 24.86 24.52 9.91
CA ALA A 13 24.04 24.20 8.76
C ALA A 13 22.64 23.97 9.32
N SER A 14 21.86 25.04 9.41
CA SER A 14 20.42 24.95 9.63
C SER A 14 19.83 24.20 8.46
N VAL A 15 19.83 22.88 8.57
CA VAL A 15 19.10 22.03 7.61
C VAL A 15 17.65 22.46 7.69
N SER A 16 17.16 23.05 6.63
CA SER A 16 15.74 23.38 6.52
C SER A 16 14.93 22.11 6.80
N LYS A 17 14.15 22.14 7.88
CA LYS A 17 13.26 21.02 8.23
C LYS A 17 11.98 21.00 7.38
N THR A 18 11.93 21.82 6.35
CA THR A 18 10.79 21.89 5.42
C THR A 18 11.11 21.14 4.14
N MET A 19 10.10 20.50 3.58
CA MET A 19 10.22 19.90 2.25
C MET A 19 10.32 20.99 1.17
N PRO A 20 10.94 20.69 0.01
CA PRO A 20 10.99 21.62 -1.10
C PRO A 20 9.58 22.09 -1.53
N ASP A 21 9.52 23.31 -2.08
CA ASP A 21 8.30 23.81 -2.69
C ASP A 21 7.81 22.85 -3.77
N GLY A 22 6.50 22.57 -3.77
CA GLY A 22 5.90 21.64 -4.71
C GLY A 22 6.05 20.15 -4.32
N PHE A 23 6.60 19.82 -3.15
CA PHE A 23 6.64 18.44 -2.68
C PHE A 23 5.23 17.86 -2.54
N LEU A 24 5.02 16.68 -3.15
CA LEU A 24 3.71 16.03 -3.15
C LEU A 24 3.57 15.10 -1.95
N TRP A 25 2.90 15.57 -0.92
CA TRP A 25 2.47 14.76 0.21
C TRP A 25 1.33 13.84 -0.19
N GLY A 26 1.40 12.59 0.24
CA GLY A 26 0.36 11.63 -0.10
C GLY A 26 0.55 10.29 0.58
N GLY A 27 -0.13 9.30 0.05
CA GLY A 27 -0.12 7.94 0.58
C GLY A 27 -0.09 6.87 -0.50
N ALA A 28 0.07 5.64 -0.05
CA ALA A 28 0.07 4.48 -0.93
C ALA A 28 -0.66 3.31 -0.29
N ILE A 29 -1.35 2.53 -1.13
CA ILE A 29 -1.93 1.24 -0.76
C ILE A 29 -1.50 0.17 -1.78
N ALA A 30 -1.67 -1.09 -1.42
CA ALA A 30 -1.60 -2.20 -2.34
C ALA A 30 -3.01 -2.73 -2.61
N ALA A 31 -3.36 -2.94 -3.88
CA ALA A 31 -4.69 -3.34 -4.30
C ALA A 31 -5.20 -4.57 -3.54
N ASN A 32 -4.42 -5.64 -3.54
CA ASN A 32 -4.78 -6.89 -2.89
C ASN A 32 -4.98 -6.80 -1.37
N GLN A 33 -4.42 -5.79 -0.70
CA GLN A 33 -4.59 -5.57 0.73
C GLN A 33 -5.79 -4.66 1.04
N ALA A 34 -6.16 -3.82 0.10
CA ALA A 34 -7.14 -2.77 0.31
C ALA A 34 -8.50 -3.08 -0.30
N GLU A 35 -8.53 -3.61 -1.52
CA GLU A 35 -9.76 -3.70 -2.31
C GLU A 35 -10.85 -4.54 -1.65
N GLY A 36 -10.54 -5.74 -1.19
CA GLY A 36 -11.57 -6.73 -0.89
C GLY A 36 -12.30 -7.20 -2.15
N ALA A 37 -13.58 -7.54 -2.04
CA ALA A 37 -14.42 -7.92 -3.19
C ALA A 37 -13.76 -8.97 -4.10
N HIS A 38 -13.13 -9.99 -3.52
CA HIS A 38 -12.18 -10.90 -4.18
C HIS A 38 -12.77 -11.73 -5.34
N LEU A 39 -14.09 -11.84 -5.43
CA LEU A 39 -14.80 -12.51 -6.54
C LEU A 39 -15.78 -11.59 -7.26
N GLU A 40 -15.83 -10.31 -6.91
CA GLU A 40 -16.76 -9.37 -7.53
C GLU A 40 -16.16 -8.73 -8.80
N GLY A 41 -17.04 -8.26 -9.68
CA GLY A 41 -16.63 -7.62 -10.92
C GLY A 41 -15.88 -8.54 -11.89
N GLY A 42 -16.08 -9.85 -11.78
CA GLY A 42 -15.41 -10.83 -12.64
C GLY A 42 -13.96 -11.15 -12.27
N LYS A 43 -13.46 -10.63 -11.13
CA LYS A 43 -12.09 -10.89 -10.67
C LYS A 43 -11.83 -12.39 -10.47
N GLY A 44 -10.71 -12.88 -10.99
CA GLY A 44 -10.18 -14.20 -10.67
C GLY A 44 -9.43 -14.23 -9.34
N LEU A 45 -9.08 -15.43 -8.88
CA LEU A 45 -8.27 -15.60 -7.67
C LEU A 45 -6.80 -15.27 -7.94
N SER A 46 -6.22 -14.48 -7.07
CA SER A 46 -4.78 -14.24 -7.01
C SER A 46 -4.15 -15.03 -5.84
N ILE A 47 -2.82 -15.08 -5.81
CA ILE A 47 -2.09 -15.69 -4.69
C ILE A 47 -2.45 -15.01 -3.36
N ALA A 48 -2.73 -13.72 -3.38
CA ALA A 48 -3.11 -12.97 -2.20
C ALA A 48 -4.46 -13.42 -1.61
N ASP A 49 -5.38 -13.89 -2.44
CA ASP A 49 -6.70 -14.34 -2.02
C ASP A 49 -6.68 -15.70 -1.31
N VAL A 50 -5.63 -16.49 -1.50
CA VAL A 50 -5.45 -17.81 -0.88
C VAL A 50 -4.37 -17.82 0.21
N GLN A 51 -3.97 -16.62 0.67
CA GLN A 51 -2.96 -16.45 1.70
C GLN A 51 -3.61 -16.17 3.07
N THR A 52 -3.23 -16.98 4.07
CA THR A 52 -3.68 -16.79 5.46
C THR A 52 -3.03 -15.56 6.11
N PRO A 53 -3.59 -15.00 7.20
CA PRO A 53 -3.05 -13.79 7.82
C PRO A 53 -1.67 -13.99 8.45
N GLY A 54 -1.35 -15.19 8.95
CA GLY A 54 -0.21 -15.40 9.81
C GLY A 54 -0.37 -14.72 11.18
N ALA A 55 0.62 -14.91 12.05
CA ALA A 55 0.70 -14.26 13.35
C ALA A 55 2.16 -14.26 13.85
N TYR A 56 2.43 -13.69 15.02
CA TYR A 56 3.75 -13.80 15.63
C TYR A 56 4.18 -15.27 15.77
N ARG A 57 5.27 -15.64 15.14
CA ARG A 57 5.80 -17.04 15.05
C ARG A 57 4.89 -18.04 14.32
N VAL A 58 3.84 -17.58 13.66
CA VAL A 58 3.00 -18.38 12.77
C VAL A 58 3.16 -17.86 11.37
N PRO A 59 3.84 -18.58 10.47
CA PRO A 59 4.01 -18.13 9.09
C PRO A 59 2.66 -18.08 8.37
N ARG A 60 2.60 -17.24 7.34
CA ARG A 60 1.48 -17.26 6.39
C ARG A 60 1.56 -18.53 5.57
N GLU A 61 0.42 -19.12 5.29
CA GLU A 61 0.27 -20.25 4.38
C GLU A 61 -0.38 -19.77 3.09
N ILE A 62 0.05 -20.32 1.97
CA ILE A 62 -0.58 -20.14 0.67
C ILE A 62 -1.24 -21.45 0.31
N HIS A 63 -2.55 -21.44 0.12
CA HIS A 63 -3.30 -22.61 -0.26
C HIS A 63 -3.44 -22.67 -1.79
N MET A 64 -3.74 -23.84 -2.34
CA MET A 64 -4.02 -23.98 -3.78
C MET A 64 -5.42 -23.46 -4.15
N GLU A 65 -6.31 -23.38 -3.17
CA GLU A 65 -7.67 -22.91 -3.29
C GLU A 65 -8.18 -22.35 -1.96
N CYS A 66 -9.27 -21.60 -1.99
CA CYS A 66 -9.93 -21.15 -0.77
C CYS A 66 -10.55 -22.34 -0.04
N ARG A 67 -10.23 -22.49 1.24
CA ARG A 67 -10.75 -23.58 2.09
C ARG A 67 -11.89 -23.07 2.96
N GLU A 68 -12.92 -23.89 3.12
CA GLU A 68 -14.02 -23.58 4.03
C GLU A 68 -13.53 -23.44 5.47
N GLY A 69 -14.03 -22.41 6.18
CA GLY A 69 -13.67 -22.15 7.56
C GLY A 69 -12.29 -21.49 7.76
N VAL A 70 -11.54 -21.24 6.71
CA VAL A 70 -10.27 -20.52 6.76
C VAL A 70 -10.47 -19.05 6.48
N TYR A 71 -9.88 -18.20 7.32
CA TYR A 71 -9.91 -16.76 7.14
C TYR A 71 -8.80 -16.29 6.19
N TYR A 72 -9.17 -15.55 5.17
CA TYR A 72 -8.27 -14.91 4.22
C TYR A 72 -8.48 -13.40 4.29
N PRO A 73 -7.53 -12.63 4.85
CA PRO A 73 -7.72 -11.20 5.13
C PRO A 73 -7.98 -10.37 3.86
N ASN A 74 -7.42 -10.78 2.73
CA ASN A 74 -7.55 -10.03 1.48
C ASN A 74 -8.93 -10.15 0.83
N HIS A 75 -9.77 -11.10 1.25
CA HIS A 75 -11.15 -11.19 0.76
C HIS A 75 -11.99 -9.96 1.09
N THR A 76 -11.69 -9.32 2.22
CA THR A 76 -12.39 -8.13 2.68
C THR A 76 -11.50 -6.90 2.57
N GLY A 77 -10.22 -7.03 2.93
CA GLY A 77 -9.30 -5.89 3.02
C GLY A 77 -9.87 -4.77 3.88
N ILE A 78 -9.82 -3.55 3.40
CA ILE A 78 -10.51 -2.39 3.97
C ILE A 78 -11.78 -2.04 3.16
N ASP A 79 -12.20 -2.94 2.29
CA ASP A 79 -13.35 -2.79 1.40
C ASP A 79 -13.26 -1.57 0.47
N PHE A 80 -12.05 -1.26 0.02
CA PHE A 80 -11.80 -0.11 -0.84
C PHE A 80 -12.55 -0.20 -2.18
N TYR A 81 -12.82 -1.41 -2.67
CA TYR A 81 -13.59 -1.63 -3.89
C TYR A 81 -14.96 -0.94 -3.87
N HIS A 82 -15.66 -0.98 -2.74
CA HIS A 82 -16.95 -0.33 -2.58
C HIS A 82 -16.85 1.09 -2.02
N ARG A 83 -15.77 1.40 -1.30
CA ARG A 83 -15.65 2.62 -0.51
C ARG A 83 -14.75 3.68 -1.11
N TYR A 84 -14.08 3.41 -2.22
CA TYR A 84 -13.01 4.26 -2.76
C TYR A 84 -13.42 5.73 -2.98
N HIS A 85 -14.68 6.02 -3.33
CA HIS A 85 -15.15 7.39 -3.49
C HIS A 85 -14.99 8.20 -2.20
N GLY A 86 -15.57 7.70 -1.09
CA GLY A 86 -15.47 8.36 0.21
C GLY A 86 -14.05 8.37 0.76
N ASP A 87 -13.28 7.30 0.55
CA ASP A 87 -11.91 7.21 1.02
C ASP A 87 -11.01 8.23 0.28
N VAL A 88 -11.22 8.43 -1.03
CA VAL A 88 -10.49 9.45 -1.81
C VAL A 88 -10.88 10.86 -1.38
N GLU A 89 -12.15 11.11 -1.06
CA GLU A 89 -12.59 12.38 -0.48
C GLU A 89 -11.88 12.67 0.84
N LEU A 90 -11.77 11.67 1.73
CA LEU A 90 -11.04 11.80 2.99
C LEU A 90 -9.55 12.08 2.77
N PHE A 91 -8.91 11.45 1.77
CA PHE A 91 -7.52 11.75 1.41
C PHE A 91 -7.36 13.21 0.97
N ALA A 92 -8.31 13.72 0.20
CA ALA A 92 -8.31 15.13 -0.21
C ALA A 92 -8.47 16.06 0.99
N GLU A 93 -9.36 15.77 1.92
CA GLU A 93 -9.54 16.52 3.18
C GLU A 93 -8.27 16.51 4.03
N MET A 94 -7.53 15.37 4.08
CA MET A 94 -6.23 15.26 4.74
C MET A 94 -5.12 16.08 4.05
N GLY A 95 -5.40 16.64 2.87
CA GLY A 95 -4.46 17.44 2.11
C GLY A 95 -3.53 16.65 1.20
N PHE A 96 -3.83 15.40 0.90
CA PHE A 96 -3.04 14.60 -0.03
C PHE A 96 -3.01 15.27 -1.41
N LYS A 97 -1.82 15.29 -2.01
CA LYS A 97 -1.56 15.81 -3.36
C LYS A 97 -1.25 14.70 -4.36
N CYS A 98 -0.97 13.50 -3.86
CA CYS A 98 -0.79 12.31 -4.67
C CYS A 98 -1.29 11.08 -3.91
N PHE A 99 -1.70 10.08 -4.67
CA PHE A 99 -2.10 8.78 -4.17
C PHE A 99 -1.56 7.70 -5.10
N ARG A 100 -0.90 6.69 -4.54
CA ARG A 100 -0.36 5.57 -5.28
C ARG A 100 -1.12 4.30 -4.92
N THR A 101 -1.51 3.53 -5.92
CA THR A 101 -2.03 2.19 -5.73
C THR A 101 -1.44 1.23 -6.75
N SER A 102 -1.61 -0.06 -6.54
CA SER A 102 -1.41 -1.09 -7.56
C SER A 102 -2.76 -1.49 -8.16
N ILE A 103 -2.71 -2.27 -9.22
CA ILE A 103 -3.87 -2.92 -9.84
C ILE A 103 -3.64 -4.40 -9.70
N ASP A 104 -4.63 -5.13 -9.17
CA ASP A 104 -4.56 -6.59 -9.09
C ASP A 104 -4.73 -7.16 -10.51
N TRP A 105 -3.73 -7.90 -10.98
CA TRP A 105 -3.72 -8.49 -12.32
C TRP A 105 -4.97 -9.34 -12.57
N ALA A 106 -5.36 -10.16 -11.60
CA ALA A 106 -6.50 -11.05 -11.70
C ALA A 106 -7.86 -10.31 -11.79
N ARG A 107 -7.88 -8.97 -11.57
CA ARG A 107 -9.06 -8.14 -11.78
C ARG A 107 -9.23 -7.77 -13.25
N ILE A 108 -8.14 -7.70 -13.99
CA ILE A 108 -8.14 -7.36 -15.41
C ILE A 108 -8.14 -8.63 -16.25
N PHE A 109 -7.34 -9.62 -15.82
CA PHE A 109 -7.17 -10.90 -16.48
C PHE A 109 -7.48 -12.03 -15.49
N PRO A 110 -8.77 -12.41 -15.34
CA PRO A 110 -9.21 -13.36 -14.30
C PRO A 110 -8.57 -14.74 -14.38
N ASN A 111 -8.22 -15.21 -15.56
CA ASN A 111 -7.52 -16.49 -15.76
C ASN A 111 -6.00 -16.29 -15.89
N GLY A 112 -5.54 -15.03 -16.02
CA GLY A 112 -4.14 -14.64 -16.03
C GLY A 112 -3.45 -14.63 -17.39
N ASP A 113 -4.08 -15.15 -18.42
CA ASP A 113 -3.49 -15.36 -19.77
C ASP A 113 -4.45 -15.03 -20.92
N GLU A 114 -5.52 -14.29 -20.68
CA GLU A 114 -6.42 -13.80 -21.72
C GLU A 114 -5.68 -12.85 -22.67
N GLU A 115 -6.02 -12.88 -23.97
CA GLU A 115 -5.45 -11.99 -24.98
C GLU A 115 -5.95 -10.54 -24.81
N GLU A 116 -7.19 -10.38 -24.27
CA GLU A 116 -7.83 -9.08 -23.99
C GLU A 116 -8.43 -9.08 -22.58
N PRO A 117 -8.43 -7.93 -21.87
CA PRO A 117 -8.98 -7.80 -20.51
C PRO A 117 -10.50 -7.83 -20.46
#